data_083a8361020ba4fdaa08101030f04006
#
_entry.id   083a8361020ba4fdaa08101030f04006
#
_cell.length_a   1.000
_cell.length_b   1.000
_cell.length_c   1.000
_cell.angle_alpha   90.00
_cell.angle_beta   90.00
_cell.angle_gamma   90.00
#
_symmetry.space_group_name_H-M   'P 1'
#
loop_
_entity.id
_entity.type
_entity.pdbx_description
1 polymer ?
#
loop_
_entity_poly.entity_id
_entity_poly.type
_entity_poly.pdbx_seq_one_letter_code
_entity_poly.pdbx_strand_id
1 'polypeptide(L)'
;MTGSGDLPTDGPTDLPTDVPTVLVSDQRGRQLLCFLEQLIPLDGRDYVLLTPVDTPVCLFRLSNGEEPELIDTVEATEPILSVADVVLQEHDLTLVRSAVTLTVNGELDEPEPDDLDDEEDGDADDSETYELLVSFLVDDREYGLYIPLDPYFVVARMDGSQAVLVEGDEFDRVQPRIEAELEEREGLQ
;
A
#
# COMPACT_ATOMS: atom_id res chain seq x y z
N MET A 1 41.49 17.21 -39.24
CA MET A 1 40.86 18.22 -38.41
C MET A 1 39.59 17.71 -37.82
N THR A 2 39.77 17.13 -36.83
CA THR A 2 39.00 16.26 -36.00
C THR A 2 38.30 17.07 -34.97
N GLY A 3 37.02 17.29 -35.21
CA GLY A 3 36.13 17.75 -34.18
C GLY A 3 35.74 16.58 -33.30
N SER A 4 36.40 16.40 -32.20
CA SER A 4 35.99 15.52 -31.16
C SER A 4 34.69 16.08 -30.58
N GLY A 5 33.59 15.51 -30.99
CA GLY A 5 32.32 15.71 -30.34
C GLY A 5 32.38 15.02 -29.01
N ASP A 6 32.77 15.74 -28.01
CA ASP A 6 32.63 15.31 -26.65
C ASP A 6 31.15 15.41 -26.31
N LEU A 7 30.51 14.28 -26.22
CA LEU A 7 29.17 14.17 -25.73
C LEU A 7 29.24 14.30 -24.22
N PRO A 8 28.64 15.33 -23.66
CA PRO A 8 28.44 15.33 -22.21
C PRO A 8 27.39 14.28 -21.93
N THR A 9 27.88 13.17 -21.55
CA THR A 9 27.09 12.16 -20.93
C THR A 9 26.62 12.72 -19.62
N ASP A 10 25.31 13.04 -19.54
CA ASP A 10 24.80 12.50 -18.38
C ASP A 10 24.67 13.37 -17.17
N GLY A 11 23.49 13.84 -17.01
CA GLY A 11 23.03 14.23 -15.70
C GLY A 11 22.96 13.00 -14.77
N PRO A 12 23.28 13.16 -13.51
CA PRO A 12 23.13 12.08 -12.57
C PRO A 12 21.67 11.71 -12.43
N THR A 13 21.33 10.59 -12.99
CA THR A 13 20.10 9.94 -12.67
C THR A 13 20.30 9.27 -11.32
N ASP A 14 20.26 10.07 -10.29
CA ASP A 14 20.31 9.59 -8.93
C ASP A 14 18.95 9.15 -8.47
N LEU A 15 18.30 8.33 -9.25
CA LEU A 15 17.15 7.60 -8.75
C LEU A 15 17.63 6.18 -8.52
N PRO A 16 17.53 5.66 -7.30
CA PRO A 16 17.73 4.23 -7.06
C PRO A 16 16.56 3.49 -7.69
N THR A 17 16.53 3.50 -9.00
CA THR A 17 15.39 3.09 -9.78
C THR A 17 15.62 1.82 -10.53
N ASP A 18 16.23 0.88 -9.86
CA ASP A 18 16.25 -0.46 -10.39
C ASP A 18 15.37 -1.42 -9.60
N VAL A 19 14.44 -0.88 -8.77
CA VAL A 19 13.41 -1.74 -8.17
C VAL A 19 12.36 -2.00 -9.24
N PRO A 20 12.25 -3.24 -9.72
CA PRO A 20 11.25 -3.56 -10.73
C PRO A 20 9.84 -3.37 -10.17
N THR A 21 8.96 -2.86 -11.01
CA THR A 21 7.55 -2.72 -10.67
C THR A 21 6.73 -3.78 -11.41
N VAL A 22 5.66 -4.22 -10.76
CA VAL A 22 4.76 -5.23 -11.30
C VAL A 22 3.32 -4.75 -11.12
N LEU A 23 2.51 -4.94 -12.13
CA LEU A 23 1.09 -4.63 -12.07
C LEU A 23 0.32 -5.86 -11.60
N VAL A 24 -0.34 -5.73 -10.46
CA VAL A 24 -1.16 -6.79 -9.88
C VAL A 24 -2.62 -6.58 -10.27
N SER A 25 -3.28 -7.64 -10.67
CA SER A 25 -4.72 -7.61 -11.00
C SER A 25 -5.50 -8.52 -10.08
N ASP A 26 -6.69 -8.07 -9.65
CA ASP A 26 -7.61 -8.91 -8.90
C ASP A 26 -8.64 -9.58 -9.84
N GLN A 27 -9.50 -10.40 -9.27
CA GLN A 27 -10.54 -11.11 -10.02
C GLN A 27 -11.62 -10.18 -10.60
N ARG A 28 -11.72 -8.96 -10.10
CA ARG A 28 -12.67 -7.95 -10.56
C ARG A 28 -12.11 -7.03 -11.64
N GLY A 29 -10.85 -7.25 -12.04
CA GLY A 29 -10.18 -6.44 -13.03
C GLY A 29 -9.58 -5.13 -12.51
N ARG A 30 -9.56 -4.93 -11.21
CA ARG A 30 -8.87 -3.79 -10.60
C ARG A 30 -7.37 -4.07 -10.58
N GLN A 31 -6.59 -3.03 -10.65
CA GLN A 31 -5.14 -3.13 -10.75
C GLN A 31 -4.46 -2.31 -9.66
N LEU A 32 -3.27 -2.75 -9.28
CA LEU A 32 -2.41 -2.07 -8.31
C LEU A 32 -0.97 -2.16 -8.79
N LEU A 33 -0.32 -1.03 -8.96
CA LEU A 33 1.11 -1.00 -9.28
C LEU A 33 1.91 -1.17 -7.99
N CYS A 34 2.83 -2.13 -8.00
CA CYS A 34 3.63 -2.48 -6.82
C CYS A 34 5.11 -2.56 -7.16
N PHE A 35 5.94 -2.33 -6.16
CA PHE A 35 7.36 -2.67 -6.22
C PHE A 35 7.54 -4.16 -5.95
N LEU A 36 8.42 -4.81 -6.69
CA LEU A 36 8.80 -6.20 -6.47
C LEU A 36 9.85 -6.26 -5.35
N GLU A 37 9.45 -6.75 -4.20
CA GLU A 37 10.35 -6.91 -3.06
C GLU A 37 11.12 -8.23 -3.11
N GLN A 38 10.40 -9.33 -3.29
CA GLN A 38 11.01 -10.64 -3.35
C GLN A 38 10.26 -11.57 -4.31
N LEU A 39 11.04 -12.42 -4.99
CA LEU A 39 10.53 -13.52 -5.79
C LEU A 39 10.70 -14.81 -4.99
N ILE A 40 9.62 -15.57 -4.84
CA ILE A 40 9.57 -16.77 -4.03
C ILE A 40 9.02 -17.93 -4.88
N PRO A 41 9.89 -18.80 -5.41
CA PRO A 41 9.42 -19.96 -6.16
C PRO A 41 8.91 -21.04 -5.21
N LEU A 42 7.65 -21.44 -5.39
CA LEU A 42 7.00 -22.51 -4.64
C LEU A 42 6.25 -23.45 -5.59
N ASP A 43 6.49 -24.74 -5.46
CA ASP A 43 5.77 -25.79 -6.20
C ASP A 43 5.71 -25.58 -7.74
N GLY A 44 6.78 -25.04 -8.31
CA GLY A 44 6.85 -24.80 -9.75
C GLY A 44 6.12 -23.55 -10.22
N ARG A 45 5.69 -22.70 -9.28
CA ARG A 45 5.09 -21.39 -9.56
C ARG A 45 5.90 -20.31 -8.91
N ASP A 46 5.92 -19.16 -9.52
CA ASP A 46 6.62 -17.99 -8.99
C ASP A 46 5.62 -17.10 -8.25
N TYR A 47 5.79 -17.00 -6.94
CA TYR A 47 5.08 -16.05 -6.11
C TYR A 47 5.96 -14.83 -5.87
N VAL A 48 5.34 -13.71 -5.66
CA VAL A 48 6.05 -12.46 -5.43
C VAL A 48 5.50 -11.75 -4.20
N LEU A 49 6.39 -11.18 -3.43
CA LEU A 49 6.05 -10.27 -2.35
C LEU A 49 6.22 -8.85 -2.86
N LEU A 50 5.20 -8.07 -2.75
CA LEU A 50 5.09 -6.74 -3.37
C LEU A 50 4.69 -5.69 -2.34
N THR A 51 5.09 -4.45 -2.60
CA THR A 51 4.61 -3.28 -1.85
C THR A 51 3.99 -2.27 -2.79
N PRO A 52 2.86 -1.64 -2.42
CA PRO A 52 2.23 -0.65 -3.30
C PRO A 52 3.13 0.55 -3.57
N VAL A 53 3.13 1.04 -4.80
CA VAL A 53 3.83 2.27 -5.19
C VAL A 53 3.13 3.48 -4.59
N ASP A 54 1.81 3.53 -4.71
CA ASP A 54 1.00 4.56 -4.06
C ASP A 54 0.76 4.21 -2.59
N THR A 55 0.44 5.21 -1.79
CA THR A 55 0.22 5.02 -0.35
C THR A 55 -1.10 4.29 -0.09
N PRO A 56 -1.07 3.11 0.56
CA PRO A 56 -2.31 2.42 0.94
C PRO A 56 -3.02 3.18 2.06
N VAL A 57 -4.35 3.18 2.01
CA VAL A 57 -5.19 3.79 3.03
C VAL A 57 -6.35 2.88 3.40
N CYS A 58 -6.79 2.98 4.64
CA CYS A 58 -7.93 2.25 5.18
C CYS A 58 -9.02 3.22 5.59
N LEU A 59 -10.27 2.82 5.37
CA LEU A 59 -11.44 3.61 5.76
C LEU A 59 -11.96 3.12 7.11
N PHE A 60 -12.05 4.03 8.06
CA PHE A 60 -12.62 3.75 9.37
C PHE A 60 -13.85 4.61 9.62
N ARG A 61 -14.82 4.05 10.33
CA ARG A 61 -15.93 4.79 10.89
C ARG A 61 -15.56 5.21 12.32
N LEU A 62 -15.66 6.50 12.56
CA LEU A 62 -15.34 7.07 13.87
C LEU A 62 -16.63 7.25 14.67
N SER A 63 -16.61 6.82 15.92
CA SER A 63 -17.75 6.99 16.84
C SER A 63 -17.25 7.60 18.12
N ASN A 64 -18.00 8.57 18.64
CA ASN A 64 -17.63 9.25 19.87
C ASN A 64 -17.55 8.28 21.06
N GLY A 65 -16.34 8.04 21.55
CA GLY A 65 -16.08 7.22 22.72
C GLY A 65 -15.97 5.71 22.45
N GLU A 66 -15.96 5.32 21.18
CA GLU A 66 -15.75 3.92 20.78
C GLU A 66 -14.50 3.82 19.90
N GLU A 67 -13.95 2.64 19.80
CA GLU A 67 -12.81 2.38 18.93
C GLU A 67 -13.21 2.54 17.46
N PRO A 68 -12.33 3.09 16.62
CA PRO A 68 -12.59 3.19 15.18
C PRO A 68 -12.87 1.82 14.59
N GLU A 69 -13.90 1.73 13.75
CA GLU A 69 -14.30 0.49 13.10
C GLU A 69 -13.82 0.47 11.64
N LEU A 70 -13.00 -0.52 11.29
CA LEU A 70 -12.52 -0.72 9.93
C LEU A 70 -13.68 -1.10 9.00
N ILE A 71 -13.82 -0.39 7.89
CA ILE A 71 -14.82 -0.69 6.86
C ILE A 71 -14.14 -1.43 5.72
N ASP A 72 -14.39 -2.72 5.65
CA ASP A 72 -13.74 -3.62 4.71
C ASP A 72 -14.53 -3.81 3.40
N THR A 73 -15.77 -3.35 3.34
CA THR A 73 -16.62 -3.54 2.17
C THR A 73 -16.64 -2.34 1.25
N VAL A 74 -15.96 -2.46 0.12
CA VAL A 74 -15.92 -1.42 -0.91
C VAL A 74 -17.29 -1.15 -1.54
N GLU A 75 -18.15 -2.16 -1.61
CA GLU A 75 -19.44 -2.06 -2.29
C GLU A 75 -20.47 -1.16 -1.58
N ALA A 76 -20.42 -1.10 -0.27
CA ALA A 76 -21.36 -0.29 0.52
C ALA A 76 -20.84 1.13 0.77
N THR A 77 -19.64 1.45 0.30
CA THR A 77 -18.92 2.68 0.67
C THR A 77 -18.82 3.71 -0.45
N GLU A 78 -19.39 3.47 -1.62
CA GLU A 78 -19.32 4.41 -2.75
C GLU A 78 -19.77 5.85 -2.40
N PRO A 79 -20.88 6.08 -1.69
CA PRO A 79 -21.23 7.44 -1.29
C PRO A 79 -20.22 8.06 -0.33
N ILE A 80 -19.62 7.25 0.53
CA ILE A 80 -18.60 7.68 1.49
C ILE A 80 -17.31 8.02 0.75
N LEU A 81 -16.91 7.16 -0.19
CA LEU A 81 -15.69 7.36 -0.98
C LEU A 81 -15.79 8.59 -1.89
N SER A 82 -16.98 8.93 -2.37
CA SER A 82 -17.19 10.14 -3.17
C SER A 82 -16.93 11.41 -2.37
N VAL A 83 -17.30 11.42 -1.10
CA VAL A 83 -16.99 12.54 -0.19
C VAL A 83 -15.49 12.58 0.11
N ALA A 84 -14.89 11.42 0.35
CA ALA A 84 -13.46 11.31 0.56
C ALA A 84 -12.66 11.84 -0.63
N ASP A 85 -13.08 11.54 -1.86
CA ASP A 85 -12.46 12.08 -3.08
C ASP A 85 -12.42 13.62 -3.07
N VAL A 86 -13.53 14.25 -2.70
CA VAL A 86 -13.62 15.71 -2.66
C VAL A 86 -12.67 16.29 -1.61
N VAL A 87 -12.64 15.69 -0.43
CA VAL A 87 -11.77 16.15 0.66
C VAL A 87 -10.30 15.99 0.30
N LEU A 88 -9.94 14.87 -0.32
CA LEU A 88 -8.56 14.62 -0.76
C LEU A 88 -8.13 15.58 -1.87
N GLN A 89 -9.03 15.95 -2.78
CA GLN A 89 -8.72 16.92 -3.83
C GLN A 89 -8.37 18.30 -3.26
N GLU A 90 -8.91 18.67 -2.12
CA GLU A 90 -8.53 19.91 -1.42
C GLU A 90 -7.06 19.90 -0.96
N HIS A 91 -6.49 18.72 -0.82
CA HIS A 91 -5.08 18.50 -0.45
C HIS A 91 -4.20 18.07 -1.62
N ASP A 92 -4.68 18.23 -2.85
CA ASP A 92 -4.00 17.78 -4.08
C ASP A 92 -3.72 16.27 -4.11
N LEU A 93 -4.57 15.49 -3.44
CA LEU A 93 -4.50 14.04 -3.39
C LEU A 93 -5.63 13.41 -4.19
N THR A 94 -5.38 12.24 -4.73
CA THR A 94 -6.36 11.47 -5.50
C THR A 94 -6.55 10.09 -4.89
N LEU A 95 -7.81 9.76 -4.57
CA LEU A 95 -8.17 8.44 -4.10
C LEU A 95 -8.28 7.48 -5.27
N VAL A 96 -7.63 6.33 -5.17
CA VAL A 96 -7.67 5.28 -6.18
C VAL A 96 -8.24 4.00 -5.57
N ARG A 97 -9.23 3.43 -6.23
CA ARG A 97 -9.81 2.15 -5.85
C ARG A 97 -8.99 1.03 -6.49
N SER A 98 -7.92 0.66 -5.81
CA SER A 98 -6.94 -0.31 -6.31
C SER A 98 -7.35 -1.75 -6.00
N ALA A 99 -6.59 -2.70 -6.50
CA ALA A 99 -6.93 -4.12 -6.47
C ALA A 99 -7.07 -4.70 -5.04
N VAL A 100 -6.22 -4.32 -4.13
CA VAL A 100 -6.15 -4.93 -2.79
C VAL A 100 -6.76 -4.02 -1.74
N THR A 101 -6.51 -2.73 -1.89
CA THR A 101 -6.91 -1.71 -0.93
C THR A 101 -7.13 -0.40 -1.65
N LEU A 102 -7.66 0.56 -0.93
CA LEU A 102 -7.67 1.94 -1.41
C LEU A 102 -6.24 2.48 -1.35
N THR A 103 -5.88 3.28 -2.33
CA THR A 103 -4.59 3.98 -2.34
C THR A 103 -4.80 5.46 -2.61
N VAL A 104 -3.85 6.26 -2.18
CA VAL A 104 -3.83 7.70 -2.41
C VAL A 104 -2.59 8.06 -3.22
N ASN A 105 -2.80 8.74 -4.33
CA ASN A 105 -1.74 9.28 -5.16
C ASN A 105 -1.60 10.78 -4.91
N GLY A 106 -0.37 11.26 -4.82
CA GLY A 106 -0.05 12.65 -4.58
C GLY A 106 1.08 12.80 -3.57
N GLU A 107 1.48 14.04 -3.33
CA GLU A 107 2.48 14.32 -2.31
C GLU A 107 1.81 14.39 -0.93
N LEU A 108 2.21 13.51 -0.05
CA LEU A 108 1.79 13.53 1.34
C LEU A 108 2.74 14.40 2.13
N ASP A 109 2.19 15.29 2.92
CA ASP A 109 2.98 16.07 3.86
C ASP A 109 3.57 15.14 4.91
N GLU A 110 4.86 15.30 5.19
CA GLU A 110 5.47 14.55 6.28
C GLU A 110 4.85 15.01 7.60
N PRO A 111 4.53 14.08 8.50
CA PRO A 111 3.98 14.44 9.79
C PRO A 111 4.98 15.33 10.54
N GLU A 112 4.49 16.44 11.05
CA GLU A 112 5.33 17.32 11.85
C GLU A 112 5.74 16.59 13.14
N PRO A 113 7.01 16.69 13.53
CA PRO A 113 7.50 15.97 14.71
C PRO A 113 6.82 16.32 16.02
N ASP A 114 6.05 17.40 16.03
CA ASP A 114 5.31 17.83 17.23
C ASP A 114 4.04 17.01 17.48
N ASP A 115 3.55 16.30 16.46
CA ASP A 115 2.35 15.47 16.59
C ASP A 115 2.63 14.09 17.15
N LEU A 116 3.89 13.76 17.39
CA LEU A 116 4.29 12.43 17.89
C LEU A 116 4.35 12.31 19.42
N ASP A 117 4.06 13.41 20.14
CA ASP A 117 4.31 13.44 21.58
C ASP A 117 3.13 13.01 22.46
N ASP A 118 1.97 12.66 21.90
CA ASP A 118 0.77 12.43 22.72
C ASP A 118 0.32 10.97 22.79
N GLU A 119 1.15 10.02 22.35
CA GLU A 119 0.79 8.62 22.46
C GLU A 119 1.67 7.88 23.47
N GLU A 120 1.65 8.35 24.71
CA GLU A 120 2.18 7.56 25.82
C GLU A 120 1.06 6.71 26.43
N ASP A 121 1.39 5.45 26.60
CA ASP A 121 0.64 4.43 27.31
C ASP A 121 -0.46 3.70 26.51
N GLY A 122 -0.04 3.04 25.44
CA GLY A 122 -0.77 1.88 24.96
C GLY A 122 0.17 0.69 24.99
N ASP A 123 -0.22 -0.33 25.68
CA ASP A 123 0.47 -1.62 25.69
C ASP A 123 0.79 -2.04 24.26
N ALA A 124 2.06 -2.25 23.96
CA ALA A 124 2.54 -2.72 22.67
C ALA A 124 2.10 -4.17 22.45
N ASP A 125 0.81 -4.35 22.24
CA ASP A 125 0.21 -5.61 21.86
C ASP A 125 -0.31 -5.44 20.43
N ASP A 126 0.36 -6.03 19.47
CA ASP A 126 -0.08 -6.30 18.08
C ASP A 126 -1.13 -5.34 17.47
N SER A 127 -1.27 -4.14 18.00
CA SER A 127 -2.17 -3.15 17.43
C SER A 127 -1.51 -2.53 16.21
N GLU A 128 -2.08 -2.79 15.06
CA GLU A 128 -1.68 -2.11 13.83
C GLU A 128 -1.75 -0.60 14.06
N THR A 129 -0.65 0.08 13.82
CA THR A 129 -0.55 1.51 14.02
C THR A 129 -0.98 2.22 12.73
N TYR A 130 -1.88 3.17 12.86
CA TYR A 130 -2.40 3.95 11.74
C TYR A 130 -2.24 5.43 12.00
N GLU A 131 -2.01 6.18 10.93
CA GLU A 131 -1.96 7.64 10.96
C GLU A 131 -3.17 8.22 10.24
N LEU A 132 -3.86 9.16 10.86
CA LEU A 132 -5.02 9.82 10.24
C LEU A 132 -4.57 10.73 9.11
N LEU A 133 -5.06 10.48 7.91
CA LEU A 133 -4.81 11.32 6.74
C LEU A 133 -5.84 12.44 6.63
N VAL A 134 -7.11 12.09 6.56
CA VAL A 134 -8.23 13.05 6.51
C VAL A 134 -9.45 12.48 7.25
N SER A 135 -10.27 13.35 7.82
CA SER A 135 -11.57 12.98 8.36
C SER A 135 -12.67 13.78 7.67
N PHE A 136 -13.86 13.21 7.59
CA PHE A 136 -14.99 13.84 6.92
C PHE A 136 -16.31 13.28 7.47
N LEU A 137 -17.41 14.00 7.19
CA LEU A 137 -18.73 13.61 7.63
C LEU A 137 -19.61 13.19 6.44
N VAL A 138 -20.32 12.09 6.61
CA VAL A 138 -21.33 11.62 5.65
C VAL A 138 -22.57 11.20 6.44
N ASP A 139 -23.71 11.80 6.15
CA ASP A 139 -24.98 11.51 6.82
C ASP A 139 -24.90 11.52 8.36
N ASP A 140 -24.28 12.57 8.91
CA ASP A 140 -24.07 12.77 10.36
C ASP A 140 -23.18 11.72 11.03
N ARG A 141 -22.45 10.96 10.23
CA ARG A 141 -21.44 10.00 10.71
C ARG A 141 -20.05 10.46 10.31
N GLU A 142 -19.13 10.34 11.22
CA GLU A 142 -17.74 10.69 10.97
C GLU A 142 -16.96 9.48 10.45
N TYR A 143 -16.15 9.73 9.43
CA TYR A 143 -15.26 8.72 8.83
C TYR A 143 -13.85 9.29 8.74
N GLY A 144 -12.88 8.40 8.69
CA GLY A 144 -11.49 8.79 8.51
C GLY A 144 -10.77 7.85 7.55
N LEU A 145 -9.88 8.42 6.75
CA LEU A 145 -8.90 7.65 5.99
C LEU A 145 -7.59 7.63 6.78
N TYR A 146 -7.08 6.43 7.01
CA TYR A 146 -5.87 6.19 7.79
C TYR A 146 -4.82 5.50 6.95
N ILE A 147 -3.57 5.88 7.17
CA ILE A 147 -2.41 5.25 6.53
C ILE A 147 -1.84 4.23 7.52
N PRO A 148 -1.74 2.94 7.15
CA PRO A 148 -1.06 1.97 8.00
C PRO A 148 0.44 2.32 8.06
N LEU A 149 0.99 2.38 9.26
CA LEU A 149 2.41 2.66 9.47
C LEU A 149 3.28 1.42 9.33
N ASP A 150 2.70 0.25 9.48
CA ASP A 150 3.39 -1.01 9.25
C ASP A 150 3.52 -1.28 7.75
N PRO A 151 4.61 -1.95 7.32
CA PRO A 151 4.77 -2.28 5.91
C PRO A 151 3.60 -3.09 5.36
N TYR A 152 3.00 -2.61 4.28
CA TYR A 152 1.87 -3.26 3.64
C TYR A 152 2.37 -4.14 2.49
N PHE A 153 2.31 -5.45 2.69
CA PHE A 153 2.77 -6.42 1.70
C PHE A 153 1.60 -7.06 0.96
N VAL A 154 1.80 -7.26 -0.32
CA VAL A 154 0.85 -7.93 -1.21
C VAL A 154 1.50 -9.20 -1.74
N VAL A 155 0.79 -10.32 -1.67
CA VAL A 155 1.24 -11.59 -2.24
C VAL A 155 0.52 -11.81 -3.56
N ALA A 156 1.29 -12.04 -4.60
CA ALA A 156 0.74 -12.32 -5.92
C ALA A 156 1.47 -13.48 -6.58
N ARG A 157 0.86 -14.05 -7.61
CA ARG A 157 1.45 -15.10 -8.42
C ARG A 157 1.78 -14.53 -9.80
N MET A 158 2.99 -14.77 -10.26
CA MET A 158 3.39 -14.32 -11.59
C MET A 158 2.67 -15.10 -12.69
N ASP A 159 2.14 -14.38 -13.65
CA ASP A 159 1.54 -14.93 -14.88
C ASP A 159 2.13 -14.14 -16.06
N GLY A 160 3.23 -14.65 -16.59
CA GLY A 160 3.99 -13.94 -17.61
C GLY A 160 4.64 -12.68 -17.05
N SER A 161 4.30 -11.51 -17.58
CA SER A 161 4.82 -10.21 -17.16
C SER A 161 3.91 -9.49 -16.15
N GLN A 162 2.77 -10.09 -15.82
CA GLN A 162 1.82 -9.54 -14.86
C GLN A 162 1.72 -10.43 -13.63
N ALA A 163 1.18 -9.90 -12.58
CA ALA A 163 0.92 -10.65 -11.36
C ALA A 163 -0.58 -10.72 -11.08
N VAL A 164 -1.02 -11.87 -10.61
CA VAL A 164 -2.40 -12.12 -10.21
C VAL A 164 -2.44 -12.19 -8.69
N LEU A 165 -3.35 -11.43 -8.09
CA LEU A 165 -3.51 -11.41 -6.64
C LEU A 165 -3.84 -12.81 -6.12
N VAL A 166 -3.14 -13.22 -5.08
CA VAL A 166 -3.40 -14.49 -4.40
C VAL A 166 -4.43 -14.23 -3.30
N GLU A 167 -5.58 -14.88 -3.42
CA GLU A 167 -6.71 -14.70 -2.50
C GLU A 167 -7.26 -16.05 -2.03
N GLY A 168 -8.00 -16.01 -0.93
CA GLY A 168 -8.73 -17.16 -0.42
C GLY A 168 -7.85 -18.36 -0.06
N ASP A 169 -8.32 -19.54 -0.43
CA ASP A 169 -7.64 -20.81 -0.09
C ASP A 169 -6.18 -20.89 -0.59
N GLU A 170 -5.88 -20.24 -1.71
CA GLU A 170 -4.52 -20.21 -2.22
C GLU A 170 -3.61 -19.37 -1.28
N PHE A 171 -4.11 -18.25 -0.81
CA PHE A 171 -3.38 -17.40 0.15
C PHE A 171 -3.09 -18.17 1.45
N ASP A 172 -4.11 -18.78 2.03
CA ASP A 172 -3.98 -19.55 3.28
C ASP A 172 -2.97 -20.70 3.15
N ARG A 173 -2.86 -21.26 1.97
CA ARG A 173 -1.93 -22.37 1.70
C ARG A 173 -0.50 -21.90 1.49
N VAL A 174 -0.30 -20.76 0.80
CA VAL A 174 1.04 -20.28 0.46
C VAL A 174 1.65 -19.36 1.51
N GLN A 175 0.84 -18.67 2.27
CA GLN A 175 1.30 -17.70 3.28
C GLN A 175 2.32 -18.32 4.25
N PRO A 176 2.05 -19.44 4.94
CA PRO A 176 3.02 -19.99 5.89
C PRO A 176 4.31 -20.46 5.22
N ARG A 177 4.24 -20.84 3.95
CA ARG A 177 5.42 -21.25 3.19
C ARG A 177 6.26 -20.06 2.77
N ILE A 178 5.60 -18.95 2.40
CA ILE A 178 6.28 -17.69 2.09
C ILE A 178 6.98 -17.15 3.33
N GLU A 179 6.30 -17.16 4.47
CA GLU A 179 6.88 -16.73 5.74
C GLU A 179 8.12 -17.57 6.10
N ALA A 180 8.04 -18.87 5.92
CA ALA A 180 9.17 -19.77 6.18
C ALA A 180 10.36 -19.48 5.26
N GLU A 181 10.11 -19.20 3.98
CA GLU A 181 11.16 -18.81 3.02
C GLU A 181 11.82 -17.48 3.39
N LEU A 182 11.02 -16.54 3.84
CA LEU A 182 11.53 -15.23 4.27
C LEU A 182 12.40 -15.37 5.53
N GLU A 183 11.98 -16.17 6.49
CA GLU A 183 12.75 -16.44 7.72
C GLU A 183 14.08 -17.12 7.40
N GLU A 184 14.11 -18.08 6.47
CA GLU A 184 15.33 -18.73 6.04
C GLU A 184 16.30 -17.75 5.39
N ARG A 185 15.81 -16.81 4.58
CA ARG A 185 16.63 -15.79 3.94
C ARG A 185 17.18 -14.78 4.93
N GLU A 186 16.41 -14.40 5.92
CA GLU A 186 16.86 -13.52 7.00
C GLU A 186 17.88 -14.20 7.92
N GLY A 187 17.73 -15.48 8.12
CA GLY A 187 18.64 -16.28 8.96
C GLY A 187 19.99 -16.55 8.33
N LEU A 188 20.15 -16.29 7.03
CA LEU A 188 21.39 -16.53 6.29
C LEU A 188 22.34 -15.32 6.25
N GLN A 189 22.03 -14.26 6.94
CA GLN A 189 22.91 -13.08 7.04
C GLN A 189 23.89 -13.16 8.19
#